data_3d94f62bc66d280aa36078d489dedbc5
#
_entry.id   3d94f62bc66d280aa36078d489dedbc5
#
_cell.length_a   1.000
_cell.length_b   1.000
_cell.length_c   1.000
_cell.angle_alpha   90.00
_cell.angle_beta   90.00
_cell.angle_gamma   90.00
#
_symmetry.space_group_name_H-M   'P 1'
#
loop_
_entity.id
_entity.type
_entity.pdbx_description
1 polymer ?
#
loop_
_entity_poly.entity_id
_entity_poly.type
_entity_poly.pdbx_seq_one_letter_code
_entity_poly.pdbx_strand_id
1 'polypeptide(L)'
;MKKVKICTKIGSTILTLTLILIHLFPLKTFATNSVTQQIKSGVNEFPETYQPYLIKLKELHPNWNFEAYYTGIDWNELIKSETGATLHTRSVVPSSKPNSWFCSQCSSIRGWTCASDDAVKYFIDPRNFLNEINIFQFEELSFNKNLHTLTSIQNSVKDTFLKNSVTYYDEEKKQNITKSYSQIILEVAEITNISPFHIKSKIIQEVGTER
;
A
#
# COMPACT_ATOMS: atom_id res chain seq x y z
N MET A 1 -5.10 62.80 -5.66
CA MET A 1 -4.77 61.40 -5.64
C MET A 1 -4.66 60.96 -4.16
N LYS A 2 -5.71 60.33 -3.64
CA LYS A 2 -5.69 59.79 -2.25
C LYS A 2 -5.27 58.32 -2.29
N LYS A 3 -4.09 58.00 -1.74
CA LYS A 3 -3.61 56.63 -1.55
C LYS A 3 -4.36 56.01 -0.38
N VAL A 4 -5.10 54.97 -0.63
CA VAL A 4 -5.75 54.15 0.40
C VAL A 4 -4.69 53.25 1.04
N LYS A 5 -4.34 53.54 2.30
CA LYS A 5 -3.59 52.64 3.20
C LYS A 5 -4.57 51.87 4.07
N ILE A 6 -5.05 50.74 3.62
CA ILE A 6 -5.79 49.79 4.47
C ILE A 6 -5.40 48.39 3.99
N CYS A 7 -4.33 47.82 4.51
CA CYS A 7 -4.10 46.36 4.46
C CYS A 7 -3.01 45.80 5.41
N THR A 8 -2.54 46.54 6.42
CA THR A 8 -1.47 46.01 7.27
C THR A 8 -1.88 45.64 8.71
N LYS A 9 -3.13 45.88 9.11
CA LYS A 9 -3.58 45.53 10.47
C LYS A 9 -4.43 44.24 10.56
N ILE A 10 -5.02 43.80 9.46
CA ILE A 10 -5.88 42.60 9.48
C ILE A 10 -5.03 41.32 9.44
N GLY A 11 -3.90 41.34 8.74
CA GLY A 11 -3.02 40.16 8.66
C GLY A 11 -2.37 39.76 9.98
N SER A 12 -1.99 40.77 10.80
CA SER A 12 -1.34 40.53 12.10
C SER A 12 -2.27 39.96 13.16
N THR A 13 -3.54 40.39 13.17
CA THR A 13 -4.53 39.89 14.13
C THR A 13 -5.00 38.48 13.79
N ILE A 14 -5.10 38.10 12.53
CA ILE A 14 -5.45 36.73 12.12
C ILE A 14 -4.31 35.77 12.46
N LEU A 15 -3.05 36.16 12.24
CA LEU A 15 -1.89 35.33 12.55
C LEU A 15 -1.73 35.10 14.07
N THR A 16 -1.98 36.11 14.89
CA THR A 16 -1.95 35.96 16.35
C THR A 16 -3.12 35.13 16.88
N LEU A 17 -4.32 35.22 16.27
CA LEU A 17 -5.46 34.43 16.68
C LEU A 17 -5.29 32.94 16.33
N THR A 18 -4.67 32.62 15.19
CA THR A 18 -4.34 31.24 14.81
C THR A 18 -3.26 30.63 15.71
N LEU A 19 -2.26 31.40 16.12
CA LEU A 19 -1.24 30.93 17.07
C LEU A 19 -1.82 30.69 18.47
N ILE A 20 -2.76 31.51 18.93
CA ILE A 20 -3.43 31.32 20.23
C ILE A 20 -4.36 30.10 20.19
N LEU A 21 -5.07 29.84 19.06
CA LEU A 21 -5.91 28.66 18.91
C LEU A 21 -5.10 27.35 18.91
N ILE A 22 -3.88 27.36 18.39
CA ILE A 22 -2.99 26.17 18.42
C ILE A 22 -2.53 25.87 19.87
N HIS A 23 -2.42 26.88 20.74
CA HIS A 23 -2.05 26.67 22.14
C HIS A 23 -3.22 26.29 23.05
N LEU A 24 -4.47 26.56 22.64
CA LEU A 24 -5.68 26.21 23.40
C LEU A 24 -6.20 24.79 23.16
N PHE A 25 -5.82 24.18 22.03
CA PHE A 25 -6.08 22.76 21.79
C PHE A 25 -4.80 21.98 22.04
N PRO A 26 -4.68 21.23 23.15
CA PRO A 26 -3.59 20.30 23.28
C PRO A 26 -3.72 19.33 22.09
N LEU A 27 -2.78 19.44 21.14
CA LEU A 27 -2.55 18.37 20.17
C LEU A 27 -2.37 17.12 21.01
N LYS A 28 -3.40 16.26 21.07
CA LYS A 28 -3.20 14.89 21.52
C LYS A 28 -2.16 14.33 20.58
N THR A 29 -0.90 14.43 20.95
CA THR A 29 0.12 13.56 20.43
C THR A 29 -0.41 12.17 20.73
N PHE A 30 -0.96 11.51 19.73
CA PHE A 30 -1.01 10.07 19.77
C PHE A 30 0.46 9.70 19.93
N ALA A 31 0.83 9.32 21.16
CA ALA A 31 2.05 8.60 21.38
C ALA A 31 1.88 7.37 20.48
N THR A 32 2.43 7.43 19.28
CA THR A 32 2.83 6.26 18.57
C THR A 32 3.81 5.59 19.50
N ASN A 33 3.31 4.67 20.33
CA ASN A 33 4.15 3.64 20.86
C ASN A 33 4.80 3.06 19.62
N SER A 34 6.02 3.47 19.35
CA SER A 34 6.89 2.79 18.42
C SER A 34 7.13 1.43 19.06
N VAL A 35 6.20 0.52 18.82
CA VAL A 35 6.49 -0.90 18.91
C VAL A 35 7.66 -1.04 17.95
N THR A 36 8.86 -1.16 18.50
CA THR A 36 10.07 -1.45 17.73
C THR A 36 9.80 -2.82 17.15
N GLN A 37 9.28 -2.82 15.91
CA GLN A 37 8.92 -4.05 15.24
C GLN A 37 10.23 -4.77 14.95
N GLN A 38 10.46 -5.86 15.65
CA GLN A 38 11.60 -6.71 15.40
C GLN A 38 11.31 -7.51 14.14
N ILE A 39 11.91 -7.09 13.04
CA ILE A 39 11.97 -7.90 11.83
C ILE A 39 12.97 -9.02 12.11
N LYS A 40 12.51 -10.26 12.01
CA LYS A 40 13.33 -11.45 12.19
C LYS A 40 13.43 -12.18 10.86
N SER A 41 14.64 -12.58 10.49
CA SER A 41 14.93 -13.16 9.20
C SER A 41 15.03 -14.69 9.27
N GLY A 42 14.41 -15.34 8.29
CA GLY A 42 14.46 -16.78 8.11
C GLY A 42 13.15 -17.50 8.45
N VAL A 43 12.98 -18.69 7.87
CA VAL A 43 11.74 -19.49 8.01
C VAL A 43 11.43 -19.85 9.46
N ASN A 44 12.47 -20.12 10.27
CA ASN A 44 12.33 -20.52 11.67
C ASN A 44 11.80 -19.41 12.59
N GLU A 45 11.78 -18.18 12.13
CA GLU A 45 11.24 -17.04 12.88
C GLU A 45 9.71 -16.92 12.75
N PHE A 46 9.12 -17.71 11.86
CA PHE A 46 7.67 -17.77 11.69
C PHE A 46 7.04 -18.83 12.61
N PRO A 47 5.75 -18.68 12.99
CA PRO A 47 5.03 -19.71 13.70
C PRO A 47 5.10 -21.05 12.96
N GLU A 48 5.18 -22.17 13.69
CA GLU A 48 5.31 -23.52 13.13
C GLU A 48 4.28 -23.83 12.03
N THR A 49 3.07 -23.29 12.15
CA THR A 49 1.99 -23.50 11.17
C THR A 49 2.24 -22.83 9.82
N TYR A 50 3.21 -21.90 9.71
CA TYR A 50 3.61 -21.21 8.46
C TYR A 50 4.81 -21.90 7.80
N GLN A 51 5.69 -22.49 8.61
CA GLN A 51 6.98 -23.00 8.16
C GLN A 51 6.89 -24.01 7.00
N PRO A 52 5.95 -24.98 6.96
CA PRO A 52 5.87 -25.92 5.84
C PRO A 52 5.68 -25.24 4.47
N TYR A 53 4.91 -24.19 4.41
CA TYR A 53 4.66 -23.42 3.18
C TYR A 53 5.91 -22.65 2.76
N LEU A 54 6.58 -22.01 3.72
CA LEU A 54 7.78 -21.21 3.47
C LEU A 54 9.00 -22.08 3.12
N ILE A 55 9.14 -23.26 3.74
CA ILE A 55 10.19 -24.24 3.39
C ILE A 55 10.03 -24.66 1.92
N LYS A 56 8.81 -25.02 1.52
CA LYS A 56 8.53 -25.40 0.13
C LYS A 56 8.86 -24.27 -0.85
N LEU A 57 8.52 -23.04 -0.52
CA LEU A 57 8.88 -21.88 -1.35
C LEU A 57 10.38 -21.63 -1.39
N LYS A 58 11.09 -21.83 -0.28
CA LYS A 58 12.55 -21.70 -0.22
C LYS A 58 13.29 -22.77 -1.04
N GLU A 59 12.74 -23.99 -1.09
CA GLU A 59 13.25 -25.07 -1.95
C GLU A 59 13.10 -24.74 -3.43
N LEU A 60 11.96 -24.18 -3.84
CA LEU A 60 11.69 -23.76 -5.22
C LEU A 60 12.48 -22.51 -5.60
N HIS A 61 12.64 -21.60 -4.66
CA HIS A 61 13.28 -20.29 -4.85
C HIS A 61 14.36 -20.04 -3.78
N PRO A 62 15.55 -20.67 -3.90
CA PRO A 62 16.60 -20.58 -2.88
C PRO A 62 17.08 -19.15 -2.57
N ASN A 63 16.89 -18.22 -3.51
CA ASN A 63 17.29 -16.82 -3.36
C ASN A 63 16.21 -15.95 -2.65
N TRP A 64 15.02 -16.47 -2.40
CA TRP A 64 14.00 -15.72 -1.68
C TRP A 64 14.33 -15.69 -0.19
N ASN A 65 14.20 -14.52 0.40
CA ASN A 65 14.32 -14.31 1.84
C ASN A 65 12.93 -14.06 2.42
N PHE A 66 12.66 -14.67 3.58
CA PHE A 66 11.44 -14.49 4.32
C PHE A 66 11.76 -13.77 5.62
N GLU A 67 11.03 -12.69 5.88
CA GLU A 67 11.17 -11.89 7.07
C GLU A 67 9.85 -11.91 7.85
N ALA A 68 9.94 -12.33 9.11
CA ALA A 68 8.79 -12.39 9.99
C ALA A 68 8.49 -11.00 10.54
N TYR A 69 7.28 -10.51 10.25
CA TYR A 69 6.79 -9.22 10.68
C TYR A 69 5.71 -9.41 11.75
N TYR A 70 6.00 -8.99 12.97
CA TYR A 70 5.04 -9.06 14.06
C TYR A 70 4.20 -7.79 14.11
N THR A 71 2.91 -7.91 13.81
CA THR A 71 1.99 -6.76 13.75
C THR A 71 1.59 -6.22 15.13
N GLY A 72 1.77 -6.99 16.19
CA GLY A 72 1.29 -6.63 17.54
C GLY A 72 -0.22 -6.76 17.72
N ILE A 73 -0.93 -7.25 16.72
CA ILE A 73 -2.40 -7.41 16.76
C ILE A 73 -2.72 -8.86 17.12
N ASP A 74 -3.57 -9.05 18.14
CA ASP A 74 -4.10 -10.38 18.49
C ASP A 74 -5.04 -10.89 17.38
N TRP A 75 -4.90 -12.18 17.04
CA TRP A 75 -5.70 -12.81 16.01
C TRP A 75 -7.21 -12.74 16.26
N ASN A 76 -7.63 -12.98 17.49
CA ASN A 76 -9.06 -13.00 17.82
C ASN A 76 -9.63 -11.58 17.83
N GLU A 77 -8.84 -10.59 18.25
CA GLU A 77 -9.22 -9.18 18.16
C GLU A 77 -9.36 -8.74 16.71
N LEU A 78 -8.42 -9.14 15.84
CA LEU A 78 -8.49 -8.87 14.40
C LEU A 78 -9.76 -9.48 13.79
N ILE A 79 -10.00 -10.76 14.00
CA ILE A 79 -11.19 -11.45 13.49
C ILE A 79 -12.47 -10.80 14.02
N LYS A 80 -12.53 -10.47 15.30
CA LYS A 80 -13.68 -9.79 15.90
C LYS A 80 -13.92 -8.41 15.29
N SER A 81 -12.87 -7.65 15.02
CA SER A 81 -12.96 -6.34 14.38
C SER A 81 -13.52 -6.46 12.96
N GLU A 82 -12.98 -7.38 12.17
CA GLU A 82 -13.33 -7.52 10.75
C GLU A 82 -14.69 -8.19 10.53
N THR A 83 -15.10 -9.11 11.40
CA THR A 83 -16.40 -9.78 11.33
C THR A 83 -17.50 -9.07 12.12
N GLY A 84 -17.14 -8.34 13.17
CA GLY A 84 -18.06 -7.57 14.01
C GLY A 84 -18.51 -6.23 13.41
N ALA A 85 -17.93 -5.83 12.29
CA ALA A 85 -18.30 -4.60 11.59
C ALA A 85 -19.77 -4.62 11.14
N THR A 86 -20.40 -3.46 11.08
CA THR A 86 -21.77 -3.32 10.54
C THR A 86 -21.82 -3.78 9.09
N LEU A 87 -22.99 -4.18 8.59
CA LEU A 87 -23.20 -4.64 7.21
C LEU A 87 -22.60 -3.73 6.12
N HIS A 88 -22.51 -2.43 6.40
CA HIS A 88 -21.98 -1.45 5.46
C HIS A 88 -20.45 -1.36 5.40
N THR A 89 -19.76 -1.93 6.37
CA THR A 89 -18.29 -1.88 6.49
C THR A 89 -17.61 -3.23 6.35
N ARG A 90 -18.38 -4.32 6.21
CA ARG A 90 -17.81 -5.65 5.95
C ARG A 90 -17.16 -5.73 4.60
N SER A 91 -16.09 -6.53 4.53
CA SER A 91 -15.48 -6.94 3.26
C SER A 91 -16.53 -7.55 2.33
N VAL A 92 -16.38 -7.31 1.04
CA VAL A 92 -17.32 -7.81 0.02
C VAL A 92 -16.65 -8.87 -0.84
N VAL A 93 -17.44 -9.82 -1.31
CA VAL A 93 -17.01 -10.89 -2.22
C VAL A 93 -17.92 -10.91 -3.45
N PRO A 94 -17.37 -11.26 -4.64
CA PRO A 94 -18.20 -11.40 -5.85
C PRO A 94 -19.27 -12.48 -5.66
N SER A 95 -20.47 -12.24 -6.18
CA SER A 95 -21.60 -13.20 -6.14
C SER A 95 -21.33 -14.52 -6.87
N SER A 96 -20.25 -14.58 -7.66
CA SER A 96 -19.79 -15.82 -8.31
C SER A 96 -19.07 -16.79 -7.36
N LYS A 97 -18.78 -16.39 -6.11
CA LYS A 97 -18.17 -17.25 -5.12
C LYS A 97 -19.21 -18.20 -4.49
N PRO A 98 -18.78 -19.30 -3.86
CA PRO A 98 -19.69 -20.23 -3.17
C PRO A 98 -20.56 -19.54 -2.12
N ASN A 99 -21.78 -19.99 -1.95
CA ASN A 99 -22.72 -19.42 -0.96
C ASN A 99 -22.20 -19.43 0.48
N SER A 100 -21.32 -20.37 0.85
CA SER A 100 -20.65 -20.39 2.16
C SER A 100 -19.77 -19.17 2.42
N TRP A 101 -19.43 -18.41 1.39
CA TRP A 101 -18.65 -17.17 1.49
C TRP A 101 -19.53 -15.94 1.70
N PHE A 102 -20.83 -16.08 1.68
CA PHE A 102 -21.77 -14.98 1.80
C PHE A 102 -22.30 -14.84 3.23
N CYS A 103 -22.40 -13.62 3.69
CA CYS A 103 -23.13 -13.30 4.91
C CYS A 103 -24.63 -13.52 4.64
N SER A 104 -25.30 -14.33 5.50
CA SER A 104 -26.72 -14.61 5.36
C SER A 104 -27.63 -13.40 5.58
N GLN A 105 -27.11 -12.31 6.14
CA GLN A 105 -27.83 -11.10 6.48
C GLN A 105 -27.71 -10.00 5.41
N CYS A 106 -26.93 -10.23 4.35
CA CYS A 106 -26.69 -9.25 3.31
C CYS A 106 -27.41 -9.60 2.01
N SER A 107 -27.99 -8.61 1.36
CA SER A 107 -28.46 -8.72 0.00
C SER A 107 -27.32 -8.44 -0.99
N SER A 108 -27.28 -9.15 -2.10
CA SER A 108 -26.33 -8.88 -3.18
C SER A 108 -26.61 -7.53 -3.83
N ILE A 109 -25.59 -6.71 -4.03
CA ILE A 109 -25.67 -5.41 -4.69
C ILE A 109 -24.67 -5.39 -5.85
N ARG A 110 -25.17 -5.24 -7.07
CA ARG A 110 -24.33 -5.12 -8.28
C ARG A 110 -23.31 -6.24 -8.46
N GLY A 111 -23.67 -7.47 -8.13
CA GLY A 111 -22.78 -8.63 -8.23
C GLY A 111 -21.81 -8.81 -7.06
N TRP A 112 -21.98 -8.07 -5.97
CA TRP A 112 -21.19 -8.17 -4.75
C TRP A 112 -22.07 -8.47 -3.55
N THR A 113 -21.56 -9.27 -2.64
CA THR A 113 -22.23 -9.64 -1.37
C THR A 113 -21.23 -9.53 -0.23
N CYS A 114 -21.72 -9.20 0.97
CA CYS A 114 -20.84 -9.16 2.15
C CYS A 114 -20.23 -10.53 2.41
N ALA A 115 -18.97 -10.55 2.81
CA ALA A 115 -18.27 -11.77 3.18
C ALA A 115 -18.87 -12.41 4.45
N SER A 116 -18.96 -13.72 4.50
CA SER A 116 -19.19 -14.47 5.74
C SER A 116 -17.98 -14.35 6.67
N ASP A 117 -18.17 -14.69 7.96
CA ASP A 117 -17.05 -14.73 8.90
C ASP A 117 -15.95 -15.71 8.45
N ASP A 118 -16.32 -16.83 7.85
CA ASP A 118 -15.35 -17.80 7.33
C ASP A 118 -14.60 -17.28 6.11
N ALA A 119 -15.27 -16.53 5.22
CA ALA A 119 -14.59 -15.85 4.12
C ALA A 119 -13.61 -14.79 4.62
N VAL A 120 -13.99 -14.00 5.61
CA VAL A 120 -13.10 -13.01 6.24
C VAL A 120 -11.87 -13.70 6.83
N LYS A 121 -12.05 -14.76 7.63
CA LYS A 121 -10.95 -15.54 8.21
C LYS A 121 -10.03 -16.11 7.13
N TYR A 122 -10.60 -16.63 6.05
CA TYR A 122 -9.82 -17.17 4.94
C TYR A 122 -8.92 -16.10 4.30
N PHE A 123 -9.46 -14.91 4.04
CA PHE A 123 -8.70 -13.83 3.38
C PHE A 123 -7.67 -13.16 4.29
N ILE A 124 -7.88 -13.17 5.59
CA ILE A 124 -6.94 -12.60 6.57
C ILE A 124 -5.80 -13.57 6.88
N ASP A 125 -6.03 -14.88 6.76
CA ASP A 125 -5.02 -15.90 7.07
C ASP A 125 -3.94 -15.96 5.97
N PRO A 126 -2.71 -15.50 6.23
CA PRO A 126 -1.64 -15.48 5.22
C PRO A 126 -1.32 -16.87 4.67
N ARG A 127 -1.54 -17.96 5.45
CA ARG A 127 -1.23 -19.33 5.02
C ARG A 127 -1.95 -19.74 3.74
N ASN A 128 -3.13 -19.18 3.48
CA ASN A 128 -3.90 -19.43 2.26
C ASN A 128 -3.24 -18.83 1.00
N PHE A 129 -2.23 -17.97 1.18
CA PHE A 129 -1.59 -17.21 0.11
C PHE A 129 -0.08 -17.45 0.03
N LEU A 130 0.49 -18.32 0.87
CA LEU A 130 1.90 -18.69 0.83
C LEU A 130 2.16 -19.71 -0.29
N ASN A 131 2.04 -19.25 -1.53
CA ASN A 131 2.33 -19.99 -2.75
C ASN A 131 3.05 -19.06 -3.75
N GLU A 132 3.60 -19.61 -4.84
CA GLU A 132 4.47 -18.91 -5.78
C GLU A 132 3.86 -17.65 -6.43
N ILE A 133 2.54 -17.55 -6.47
CA ILE A 133 1.84 -16.41 -7.09
C ILE A 133 1.36 -15.43 -6.03
N ASN A 134 0.64 -15.94 -5.03
CA ASN A 134 -0.04 -15.07 -4.08
C ASN A 134 0.89 -14.49 -3.01
N ILE A 135 2.07 -15.06 -2.82
CA ILE A 135 3.04 -14.55 -1.82
C ILE A 135 3.48 -13.12 -2.11
N PHE A 136 3.44 -12.67 -3.36
CA PHE A 136 3.83 -11.32 -3.73
C PHE A 136 2.94 -10.21 -3.15
N GLN A 137 1.77 -10.55 -2.61
CA GLN A 137 0.99 -9.58 -1.82
C GLN A 137 1.66 -9.19 -0.50
N PHE A 138 2.63 -9.99 -0.04
CA PHE A 138 3.42 -9.73 1.16
C PHE A 138 4.83 -9.22 0.84
N GLU A 139 5.11 -8.88 -0.43
CA GLU A 139 6.41 -8.33 -0.83
C GLU A 139 6.71 -7.06 -0.04
N GLU A 140 7.97 -6.93 0.39
CA GLU A 140 8.44 -5.68 0.99
C GLU A 140 8.34 -4.55 -0.04
N LEU A 141 7.66 -3.47 0.36
CA LEU A 141 7.38 -2.36 -0.54
C LEU A 141 8.46 -1.26 -0.50
N SER A 142 9.54 -1.43 0.26
CA SER A 142 10.63 -0.47 0.29
C SER A 142 11.51 -0.55 -0.95
N PHE A 143 12.10 0.58 -1.32
CA PHE A 143 13.07 0.65 -2.41
C PHE A 143 14.39 -0.03 -2.02
N ASN A 144 14.88 -0.92 -2.89
CA ASN A 144 16.17 -1.57 -2.75
C ASN A 144 17.00 -1.39 -4.04
N LYS A 145 18.02 -0.53 -3.99
CA LYS A 145 18.87 -0.19 -5.14
C LYS A 145 19.60 -1.39 -5.79
N ASN A 146 19.80 -2.47 -5.03
CA ASN A 146 20.46 -3.65 -5.57
C ASN A 146 19.53 -4.54 -6.41
N LEU A 147 18.24 -4.45 -6.17
CA LEU A 147 17.18 -5.19 -6.87
C LEU A 147 16.46 -4.33 -7.89
N HIS A 148 16.18 -3.09 -7.54
CA HIS A 148 15.37 -2.16 -8.32
C HIS A 148 16.24 -1.33 -9.27
N THR A 149 16.80 -2.02 -10.27
CA THR A 149 17.63 -1.39 -11.31
C THR A 149 16.76 -0.91 -12.48
N LEU A 150 17.26 0.04 -13.27
CA LEU A 150 16.58 0.47 -14.49
C LEU A 150 16.26 -0.71 -15.41
N THR A 151 17.20 -1.63 -15.58
CA THR A 151 17.02 -2.84 -16.41
C THR A 151 15.89 -3.73 -15.88
N SER A 152 15.82 -3.94 -14.56
CA SER A 152 14.76 -4.77 -13.97
C SER A 152 13.38 -4.13 -14.17
N ILE A 153 13.28 -2.80 -14.08
CA ILE A 153 12.04 -2.06 -14.33
C ILE A 153 11.68 -2.15 -15.81
N GLN A 154 12.62 -1.90 -16.74
CA GLN A 154 12.39 -2.02 -18.19
C GLN A 154 11.86 -3.41 -18.58
N ASN A 155 12.46 -4.46 -18.03
CA ASN A 155 11.98 -5.83 -18.24
C ASN A 155 10.56 -6.04 -17.74
N SER A 156 10.21 -5.43 -16.60
CA SER A 156 8.89 -5.59 -16.00
C SER A 156 7.76 -4.86 -16.74
N VAL A 157 8.07 -3.85 -17.55
CA VAL A 157 7.09 -3.01 -18.27
C VAL A 157 7.04 -3.27 -19.77
N LYS A 158 7.87 -4.17 -20.30
CA LYS A 158 8.07 -4.42 -21.75
C LYS A 158 6.79 -4.69 -22.53
N ASP A 159 5.79 -5.31 -21.89
CA ASP A 159 4.52 -5.70 -22.48
C ASP A 159 3.38 -4.74 -22.11
N THR A 160 3.71 -3.53 -21.66
CA THR A 160 2.76 -2.49 -21.28
C THR A 160 3.08 -1.16 -21.97
N PHE A 161 2.18 -0.17 -21.90
CA PHE A 161 2.44 1.17 -22.42
C PHE A 161 3.64 1.85 -21.72
N LEU A 162 3.99 1.42 -20.50
CA LEU A 162 5.12 1.96 -19.73
C LEU A 162 6.51 1.63 -20.32
N LYS A 163 6.58 0.85 -21.40
CA LYS A 163 7.81 0.68 -22.20
C LYS A 163 8.23 1.93 -22.96
N ASN A 164 7.29 2.86 -23.14
CA ASN A 164 7.49 4.08 -23.92
C ASN A 164 8.16 5.21 -23.11
N SER A 165 8.29 6.35 -23.76
CA SER A 165 8.77 7.59 -23.16
C SER A 165 7.70 8.67 -23.23
N VAL A 166 7.82 9.67 -22.37
CA VAL A 166 7.00 10.88 -22.37
C VAL A 166 7.87 12.11 -22.51
N THR A 167 7.37 13.10 -23.24
CA THR A 167 7.99 14.43 -23.33
C THR A 167 7.12 15.41 -22.55
N TYR A 168 7.74 16.15 -21.66
CA TYR A 168 7.09 17.19 -20.85
C TYR A 168 7.96 18.44 -20.79
N TYR A 169 7.34 19.57 -20.52
CA TYR A 169 8.05 20.83 -20.32
C TYR A 169 8.53 20.93 -18.87
N ASP A 170 9.85 21.14 -18.70
CA ASP A 170 10.48 21.35 -17.39
C ASP A 170 10.54 22.86 -17.12
N GLU A 171 9.73 23.34 -16.16
CA GLU A 171 9.63 24.75 -15.82
C GLU A 171 10.92 25.34 -15.24
N GLU A 172 11.71 24.52 -14.54
CA GLU A 172 12.98 24.97 -13.95
C GLU A 172 14.05 25.11 -15.03
N LYS A 173 14.15 24.16 -15.93
CA LYS A 173 15.12 24.14 -17.04
C LYS A 173 14.64 24.91 -18.28
N LYS A 174 13.37 25.31 -18.31
CA LYS A 174 12.71 26.01 -19.44
C LYS A 174 12.90 25.32 -20.79
N GLN A 175 12.79 23.99 -20.79
CA GLN A 175 12.95 23.16 -21.98
C GLN A 175 12.10 21.89 -21.93
N ASN A 176 11.83 21.31 -23.10
CA ASN A 176 11.22 20.01 -23.20
C ASN A 176 12.23 18.92 -22.81
N ILE A 177 11.82 18.02 -21.93
CA ILE A 177 12.60 16.86 -21.51
C ILE A 177 11.84 15.60 -21.92
N THR A 178 12.55 14.64 -22.50
CA THR A 178 12.03 13.32 -22.79
C THR A 178 12.66 12.31 -21.84
N LYS A 179 11.81 11.56 -21.12
CA LYS A 179 12.23 10.46 -20.24
C LYS A 179 11.39 9.22 -20.51
N SER A 180 12.00 8.04 -20.39
CA SER A 180 11.23 6.80 -20.36
C SER A 180 10.40 6.71 -19.07
N TYR A 181 9.23 6.06 -19.13
CA TYR A 181 8.46 5.80 -17.92
C TYR A 181 9.26 4.99 -16.90
N SER A 182 10.11 4.06 -17.35
CA SER A 182 10.99 3.29 -16.46
C SER A 182 11.95 4.16 -15.67
N GLN A 183 12.52 5.21 -16.28
CA GLN A 183 13.38 6.18 -15.57
C GLN A 183 12.57 6.99 -14.54
N ILE A 184 11.38 7.45 -14.93
CA ILE A 184 10.51 8.20 -14.02
C ILE A 184 10.10 7.33 -12.82
N ILE A 185 9.70 6.09 -13.07
CA ILE A 185 9.33 5.14 -12.01
C ILE A 185 10.51 4.90 -11.06
N LEU A 186 11.74 4.74 -11.58
CA LEU A 186 12.93 4.57 -10.76
C LEU A 186 13.20 5.80 -9.88
N GLU A 187 13.20 7.00 -10.47
CA GLU A 187 13.42 8.25 -9.75
C GLU A 187 12.37 8.45 -8.63
N VAL A 188 11.10 8.19 -8.92
CA VAL A 188 10.02 8.27 -7.91
C VAL A 188 10.22 7.22 -6.83
N ALA A 189 10.61 6.00 -7.18
CA ALA A 189 10.87 4.93 -6.23
C ALA A 189 12.00 5.30 -5.25
N GLU A 190 13.08 5.88 -5.75
CA GLU A 190 14.20 6.37 -4.93
C GLU A 190 13.79 7.48 -3.98
N ILE A 191 13.04 8.48 -4.48
CA ILE A 191 12.60 9.64 -3.66
C ILE A 191 11.61 9.22 -2.58
N THR A 192 10.69 8.32 -2.91
CA THR A 192 9.60 7.91 -2.01
C THR A 192 9.94 6.71 -1.13
N ASN A 193 11.08 6.07 -1.36
CA ASN A 193 11.46 4.80 -0.77
C ASN A 193 10.41 3.68 -0.97
N ILE A 194 9.76 3.65 -2.16
CA ILE A 194 8.74 2.67 -2.49
C ILE A 194 9.23 1.79 -3.65
N SER A 195 8.94 0.50 -3.60
CA SER A 195 9.26 -0.45 -4.68
C SER A 195 8.73 0.03 -6.03
N PRO A 196 9.57 0.13 -7.08
CA PRO A 196 9.13 0.54 -8.42
C PRO A 196 8.14 -0.46 -9.03
N PHE A 197 8.19 -1.73 -8.63
CA PHE A 197 7.22 -2.73 -9.07
C PHE A 197 5.84 -2.49 -8.46
N HIS A 198 5.77 -2.01 -7.23
CA HIS A 198 4.52 -1.59 -6.60
C HIS A 198 3.94 -0.36 -7.32
N ILE A 199 4.77 0.67 -7.55
CA ILE A 199 4.36 1.89 -8.30
C ILE A 199 3.82 1.50 -9.68
N LYS A 200 4.57 0.69 -10.44
CA LYS A 200 4.15 0.17 -11.75
C LYS A 200 2.79 -0.54 -11.66
N SER A 201 2.63 -1.43 -10.69
CA SER A 201 1.41 -2.23 -10.55
C SER A 201 0.20 -1.36 -10.25
N LYS A 202 0.35 -0.31 -9.43
CA LYS A 202 -0.71 0.67 -9.18
C LYS A 202 -1.07 1.47 -10.43
N ILE A 203 -0.09 1.93 -11.20
CA ILE A 203 -0.35 2.64 -12.46
C ILE A 203 -1.15 1.74 -13.41
N ILE A 204 -0.73 0.48 -13.59
CA ILE A 204 -1.43 -0.46 -14.48
C ILE A 204 -2.83 -0.80 -13.97
N GLN A 205 -3.01 -0.92 -12.66
CA GLN A 205 -4.31 -1.16 -12.05
C GLN A 205 -5.32 -0.05 -12.39
N GLU A 206 -4.87 1.21 -12.36
CA GLU A 206 -5.73 2.37 -12.61
C GLU A 206 -5.95 2.67 -14.09
N VAL A 207 -4.97 2.38 -14.93
CA VAL A 207 -4.92 2.86 -16.32
C VAL A 207 -5.10 1.72 -17.34
N GLY A 208 -4.83 0.49 -16.95
CA GLY A 208 -4.76 -0.66 -17.84
C GLY A 208 -3.34 -0.87 -18.43
N THR A 209 -3.20 -1.94 -19.22
CA THR A 209 -1.90 -2.31 -19.83
C THR A 209 -1.66 -1.64 -21.18
N GLU A 210 -2.73 -1.21 -21.86
CA GLU A 210 -2.70 -0.63 -23.20
C GLU A 210 -3.18 0.83 -23.18
N ARG A 211 -2.42 1.69 -23.85
CA ARG A 211 -2.76 3.09 -24.17
C ARG A 211 -2.17 3.50 -25.50
#